data_d8898c6242660d62929461fa9bac6dd9
#
_entry.id   d8898c6242660d62929461fa9bac6dd9
#
_cell.length_a   1.000
_cell.length_b   1.000
_cell.length_c   1.000
_cell.angle_alpha   90.00
_cell.angle_beta   90.00
_cell.angle_gamma   90.00
#
_symmetry.space_group_name_H-M   'P 1'
#
loop_
_entity.id
_entity.type
_entity.pdbx_description
1 polymer ?
#
loop_
_entity_poly.entity_id
_entity_poly.type
_entity_poly.pdbx_seq_one_letter_code
_entity_poly.pdbx_strand_id
1 'polypeptide(L)'
;MNFNRIVSTAAALAFSAGMVTVFPELTQETYAAEVVANSFEINYEGWHPNADNVVLTAESGCGYSNSRGMNVTGRTSYSDGAASSKGFYLEGGVEYQYRVMVRSDYAETFRLSLMYIDEDTEKETTVQLAAKKAAAGEWTELSAKFKAPSNTYEYELTITADSTNDFTFDDVSITSKEQTAGLSAYAAESGLKDKFDGYFRVGNILNGGTIKNSAITANILKDCNSVECENETKPDATLNQAQCNGTNIAVKLDNAAAIMDFCSKNNIGMRGHTLVWHSQTPSWFFKENYSANGAWVSSSVMDQRMESYIKNMFSAIKTQYPDLDLYAYDVCNECVSDDSNRTANNGGARVPGDNNVNGGTSAWVQVYGDNSFVEKAFTYARKYAPAGCDLYYNDYNEYWDHKRDCIYNMCKDLYQKGLLDVYDILKR
;
A
#
# COMPACT_ATOMS: atom_id res chain seq x y z
N MET A 1 3.88 6.97 -49.16
CA MET A 1 3.31 5.62 -49.08
C MET A 1 3.93 4.93 -47.91
N ASN A 2 3.15 4.72 -46.86
CA ASN A 2 3.61 4.27 -45.54
C ASN A 2 3.93 2.78 -45.55
N PHE A 3 5.17 2.42 -45.31
CA PHE A 3 5.68 1.05 -45.21
C PHE A 3 5.07 0.23 -44.04
N ASN A 4 4.42 0.88 -43.08
CA ASN A 4 3.79 0.25 -41.92
C ASN A 4 2.42 -0.40 -42.14
N ARG A 5 1.86 -0.28 -43.35
CA ARG A 5 0.56 -0.91 -43.71
C ARG A 5 0.69 -2.27 -44.40
N ILE A 6 1.90 -2.64 -44.83
CA ILE A 6 2.12 -3.90 -45.56
C ILE A 6 2.51 -5.06 -44.64
N VAL A 7 3.06 -4.76 -43.44
CA VAL A 7 3.49 -5.81 -42.51
C VAL A 7 2.32 -6.36 -41.66
N SER A 8 1.25 -5.57 -41.44
CA SER A 8 0.08 -6.05 -40.68
C SER A 8 -0.87 -6.97 -41.47
N THR A 9 -0.82 -6.91 -42.80
CA THR A 9 -1.71 -7.73 -43.66
C THR A 9 -1.10 -9.08 -44.02
N ALA A 10 0.21 -9.24 -43.95
CA ALA A 10 0.88 -10.51 -44.21
C ALA A 10 0.87 -11.47 -43.01
N ALA A 11 0.79 -10.95 -41.79
CA ALA A 11 0.68 -11.78 -40.57
C ALA A 11 -0.72 -12.35 -40.34
N ALA A 12 -1.76 -11.71 -40.89
CA ALA A 12 -3.14 -12.19 -40.73
C ALA A 12 -3.53 -13.27 -41.73
N LEU A 13 -2.78 -13.45 -42.82
CA LEU A 13 -3.07 -14.44 -43.87
C LEU A 13 -2.31 -15.76 -43.72
N ALA A 14 -1.34 -15.86 -42.80
CA ALA A 14 -0.59 -17.09 -42.55
C ALA A 14 -1.26 -18.00 -41.48
N PHE A 15 -2.32 -17.55 -40.81
CA PHE A 15 -3.03 -18.32 -39.77
C PHE A 15 -4.36 -19.00 -40.26
N SER A 16 -4.71 -18.87 -41.52
CA SER A 16 -5.99 -19.38 -42.02
C SER A 16 -5.91 -20.62 -42.93
N ALA A 17 -4.75 -21.24 -43.07
CA ALA A 17 -4.64 -22.49 -43.86
C ALA A 17 -3.88 -23.58 -43.11
N GLY A 18 -4.60 -24.42 -42.39
CA GLY A 18 -4.16 -25.74 -42.04
C GLY A 18 -3.91 -25.99 -40.54
N MET A 19 -4.92 -26.49 -39.89
CA MET A 19 -5.04 -27.65 -39.03
C MET A 19 -6.33 -27.54 -38.21
N VAL A 20 -7.35 -28.23 -38.67
CA VAL A 20 -8.45 -28.64 -37.78
C VAL A 20 -7.89 -29.78 -36.93
N THR A 21 -7.19 -29.43 -35.85
CA THR A 21 -7.07 -30.31 -34.71
C THR A 21 -8.20 -29.91 -33.76
N VAL A 22 -9.13 -30.84 -33.57
CA VAL A 22 -10.14 -30.78 -32.53
C VAL A 22 -9.37 -30.70 -31.21
N PHE A 23 -9.15 -29.48 -30.71
CA PHE A 23 -8.86 -29.29 -29.29
C PHE A 23 -10.19 -29.58 -28.57
N PRO A 24 -10.20 -30.42 -27.50
CA PRO A 24 -11.34 -30.42 -26.62
C PRO A 24 -11.56 -28.97 -26.19
N GLU A 25 -12.81 -28.50 -26.22
CA GLU A 25 -13.19 -27.21 -25.65
C GLU A 25 -12.55 -27.12 -24.26
N LEU A 26 -11.48 -26.38 -24.16
CA LEU A 26 -11.08 -25.79 -22.89
C LEU A 26 -12.27 -24.92 -22.52
N THR A 27 -13.15 -25.44 -21.68
CA THR A 27 -14.07 -24.61 -20.92
C THR A 27 -13.17 -23.61 -20.19
N GLN A 28 -13.08 -22.40 -20.73
CA GLN A 28 -12.45 -21.31 -20.07
C GLN A 28 -13.30 -21.11 -18.81
N GLU A 29 -12.80 -21.57 -17.66
CA GLU A 29 -13.38 -21.20 -16.39
C GLU A 29 -13.28 -19.67 -16.34
N THR A 30 -14.41 -19.02 -16.57
CA THR A 30 -14.53 -17.58 -16.40
C THR A 30 -14.38 -17.33 -14.92
N TYR A 31 -13.20 -16.91 -14.49
CA TYR A 31 -12.99 -16.44 -13.14
C TYR A 31 -13.91 -15.25 -12.92
N ALA A 32 -14.86 -15.41 -12.02
CA ALA A 32 -15.70 -14.32 -11.57
C ALA A 32 -14.79 -13.27 -10.91
N ALA A 33 -14.98 -12.00 -11.25
CA ALA A 33 -14.21 -10.94 -10.58
C ALA A 33 -14.62 -10.90 -9.11
N GLU A 34 -13.64 -11.00 -8.22
CA GLU A 34 -13.84 -10.91 -6.78
C GLU A 34 -13.95 -9.44 -6.37
N VAL A 35 -15.07 -9.08 -5.74
CA VAL A 35 -15.29 -7.77 -5.10
C VAL A 35 -14.81 -7.82 -3.66
N VAL A 36 -15.07 -8.95 -2.99
CA VAL A 36 -14.60 -9.25 -1.62
C VAL A 36 -14.04 -10.66 -1.63
N ALA A 37 -12.87 -10.82 -1.02
CA ALA A 37 -12.25 -12.12 -0.75
C ALA A 37 -11.55 -12.02 0.62
N ASN A 38 -12.15 -12.62 1.65
CA ASN A 38 -11.62 -12.62 3.00
C ASN A 38 -11.35 -14.06 3.44
N SER A 39 -10.10 -14.35 3.75
CA SER A 39 -9.62 -15.64 4.22
C SER A 39 -9.01 -15.60 5.63
N PHE A 40 -8.92 -14.42 6.22
CA PHE A 40 -8.42 -14.13 7.57
C PHE A 40 -6.98 -14.59 7.86
N GLU A 41 -6.21 -14.99 6.87
CA GLU A 41 -4.86 -15.52 7.02
C GLU A 41 -3.86 -14.49 7.60
N ILE A 42 -4.11 -13.21 7.39
CA ILE A 42 -3.21 -12.13 7.82
C ILE A 42 -3.76 -11.36 9.02
N ASN A 43 -5.04 -10.94 8.95
CA ASN A 43 -5.69 -10.10 9.96
C ASN A 43 -7.22 -10.25 9.92
N TYR A 44 -7.97 -9.34 10.53
CA TYR A 44 -9.43 -9.32 10.57
C TYR A 44 -10.10 -8.88 9.25
N GLU A 45 -9.33 -8.39 8.27
CA GLU A 45 -9.77 -7.98 6.93
C GLU A 45 -11.03 -7.07 6.95
N GLY A 46 -11.08 -6.17 7.94
CA GLY A 46 -12.17 -5.22 8.12
C GLY A 46 -13.40 -5.73 8.88
N TRP A 47 -13.41 -7.00 9.28
CA TRP A 47 -14.51 -7.53 10.10
C TRP A 47 -14.43 -7.06 11.54
N HIS A 48 -15.60 -6.79 12.14
CA HIS A 48 -15.73 -6.29 13.50
C HIS A 48 -16.98 -6.87 14.18
N PRO A 49 -17.06 -6.85 15.53
CA PRO A 49 -18.28 -7.20 16.24
C PRO A 49 -19.44 -6.28 15.86
N ASN A 50 -20.64 -6.81 15.69
CA ASN A 50 -21.83 -6.00 15.47
C ASN A 50 -22.57 -5.62 16.77
N ALA A 51 -22.04 -5.99 17.94
CA ALA A 51 -22.54 -5.64 19.27
C ALA A 51 -21.38 -5.58 20.28
N ASP A 52 -21.50 -4.73 21.31
CA ASP A 52 -20.44 -4.45 22.29
C ASP A 52 -19.98 -5.67 23.10
N ASN A 53 -20.85 -6.65 23.28
CA ASN A 53 -20.58 -7.89 24.02
C ASN A 53 -19.88 -8.96 23.17
N VAL A 54 -19.87 -8.80 21.85
CA VAL A 54 -19.28 -9.78 20.92
C VAL A 54 -17.79 -9.57 20.82
N VAL A 55 -17.04 -10.67 20.79
CA VAL A 55 -15.59 -10.67 20.58
C VAL A 55 -15.26 -11.48 19.33
N LEU A 56 -14.48 -10.88 18.44
CA LEU A 56 -13.90 -11.57 17.28
C LEU A 56 -12.44 -11.92 17.57
N THR A 57 -12.04 -13.14 17.25
CA THR A 57 -10.63 -13.57 17.29
C THR A 57 -10.29 -14.37 16.04
N ALA A 58 -9.19 -13.99 15.37
CA ALA A 58 -8.70 -14.75 14.22
C ALA A 58 -7.63 -15.74 14.67
N GLU A 59 -7.89 -17.04 14.55
CA GLU A 59 -7.06 -18.11 15.09
C GLU A 59 -6.63 -19.12 14.02
N SER A 60 -5.38 -19.56 14.06
CA SER A 60 -4.85 -20.59 13.15
C SER A 60 -5.42 -21.97 13.48
N GLY A 61 -5.79 -22.73 12.46
CA GLY A 61 -6.30 -24.10 12.60
C GLY A 61 -7.78 -24.19 12.97
N CYS A 62 -8.48 -23.07 13.18
CA CYS A 62 -9.92 -23.06 13.41
C CYS A 62 -10.73 -22.78 12.13
N GLY A 63 -10.09 -22.32 11.04
CA GLY A 63 -10.74 -22.00 9.78
C GLY A 63 -11.09 -23.22 8.91
N TYR A 64 -11.75 -22.97 7.78
CA TYR A 64 -12.08 -23.95 6.79
C TYR A 64 -10.80 -24.55 6.19
N SER A 65 -10.78 -25.86 5.93
CA SER A 65 -9.56 -26.56 5.50
C SER A 65 -8.35 -26.45 6.42
N ASN A 66 -8.58 -26.24 7.73
CA ASN A 66 -7.55 -26.09 8.75
C ASN A 66 -6.68 -24.81 8.58
N SER A 67 -7.23 -23.81 7.92
CA SER A 67 -6.68 -22.46 7.76
C SER A 67 -6.85 -21.61 9.03
N ARG A 68 -6.58 -20.33 8.93
CA ARG A 68 -6.95 -19.37 9.95
C ARG A 68 -8.40 -18.92 9.71
N GLY A 69 -9.23 -18.91 10.75
CA GLY A 69 -10.62 -18.50 10.66
C GLY A 69 -10.99 -17.51 11.74
N MET A 70 -12.19 -16.93 11.63
CA MET A 70 -12.71 -15.92 12.54
C MET A 70 -13.69 -16.54 13.53
N ASN A 71 -13.34 -16.57 14.83
CA ASN A 71 -14.21 -16.98 15.90
C ASN A 71 -15.08 -15.80 16.38
N VAL A 72 -16.34 -16.07 16.64
CA VAL A 72 -17.35 -15.13 17.17
C VAL A 72 -17.83 -15.66 18.50
N THR A 73 -17.51 -14.94 19.57
CA THR A 73 -17.81 -15.34 20.96
C THR A 73 -18.52 -14.23 21.72
N GLY A 74 -19.05 -14.53 22.93
CA GLY A 74 -19.66 -13.54 23.80
C GLY A 74 -21.06 -13.10 23.37
N ARG A 75 -21.70 -13.82 22.49
CA ARG A 75 -23.06 -13.53 21.98
C ARG A 75 -24.12 -13.71 23.05
N THR A 76 -25.02 -12.74 23.17
CA THR A 76 -26.13 -12.74 24.13
C THR A 76 -27.50 -12.63 23.45
N SER A 77 -27.54 -12.31 22.17
CA SER A 77 -28.74 -12.19 21.35
C SER A 77 -28.54 -12.93 20.00
N TYR A 78 -29.64 -13.31 19.37
CA TYR A 78 -29.67 -13.90 18.03
C TYR A 78 -29.22 -12.93 16.93
N SER A 79 -29.27 -11.62 17.20
CA SER A 79 -28.77 -10.57 16.32
C SER A 79 -27.27 -10.35 16.44
N ASP A 80 -26.64 -10.84 17.51
CA ASP A 80 -25.22 -10.68 17.75
C ASP A 80 -24.42 -11.55 16.78
N GLY A 81 -23.31 -11.02 16.27
CA GLY A 81 -22.49 -11.72 15.30
C GLY A 81 -21.31 -10.87 14.80
N ALA A 82 -20.95 -11.09 13.57
CA ALA A 82 -19.87 -10.35 12.90
C ALA A 82 -20.43 -9.50 11.76
N ALA A 83 -19.84 -8.32 11.58
CA ALA A 83 -20.12 -7.41 10.48
C ALA A 83 -18.84 -7.07 9.70
N SER A 84 -18.94 -6.96 8.38
CA SER A 84 -17.83 -6.50 7.53
C SER A 84 -17.67 -4.99 7.62
N SER A 85 -16.49 -4.47 7.25
CA SER A 85 -16.36 -3.04 6.98
C SER A 85 -17.27 -2.63 5.81
N LYS A 86 -17.69 -1.36 5.79
CA LYS A 86 -18.45 -0.73 4.70
C LYS A 86 -17.55 -0.30 3.53
N GLY A 87 -16.45 -1.00 3.30
CA GLY A 87 -15.38 -0.59 2.38
C GLY A 87 -15.45 -1.18 0.98
N PHE A 88 -16.51 -1.93 0.62
CA PHE A 88 -16.67 -2.46 -0.72
C PHE A 88 -17.85 -1.78 -1.45
N TYR A 89 -17.77 -1.80 -2.78
CA TYR A 89 -18.77 -1.21 -3.68
C TYR A 89 -19.42 -2.29 -4.54
N LEU A 90 -20.72 -2.21 -4.72
CA LEU A 90 -21.51 -3.05 -5.63
C LEU A 90 -22.16 -2.18 -6.70
N GLU A 91 -21.96 -2.52 -7.94
CA GLU A 91 -22.58 -1.82 -9.06
C GLU A 91 -24.08 -2.10 -9.12
N GLY A 92 -24.89 -1.05 -9.15
CA GLY A 92 -26.34 -1.15 -9.20
C GLY A 92 -26.81 -1.90 -10.44
N GLY A 93 -27.73 -2.83 -10.25
CA GLY A 93 -28.26 -3.66 -11.33
C GLY A 93 -27.44 -4.91 -11.66
N VAL A 94 -26.27 -5.11 -11.09
CA VAL A 94 -25.45 -6.31 -11.27
C VAL A 94 -25.82 -7.41 -10.29
N GLU A 95 -25.87 -8.66 -10.74
CA GLU A 95 -26.07 -9.82 -9.86
C GLU A 95 -24.74 -10.34 -9.34
N TYR A 96 -24.64 -10.43 -8.01
CA TYR A 96 -23.48 -10.96 -7.31
C TYR A 96 -23.77 -12.30 -6.66
N GLN A 97 -22.77 -13.18 -6.66
CA GLN A 97 -22.74 -14.39 -5.86
C GLN A 97 -22.05 -14.10 -4.53
N TYR A 98 -22.75 -14.34 -3.43
CA TYR A 98 -22.26 -14.23 -2.05
C TYR A 98 -21.97 -15.60 -1.50
N ARG A 99 -20.90 -15.76 -0.76
CA ARG A 99 -20.48 -17.02 -0.16
C ARG A 99 -19.76 -16.77 1.15
N VAL A 100 -19.99 -17.66 2.13
CA VAL A 100 -19.23 -17.76 3.37
C VAL A 100 -19.29 -19.17 3.92
N MET A 101 -18.20 -19.65 4.50
CA MET A 101 -18.17 -20.89 5.27
C MET A 101 -18.43 -20.60 6.74
N VAL A 102 -19.33 -21.35 7.39
CA VAL A 102 -19.69 -21.20 8.80
C VAL A 102 -19.67 -22.54 9.52
N ARG A 103 -19.35 -22.51 10.83
CA ARG A 103 -19.32 -23.71 11.68
C ARG A 103 -19.64 -23.33 13.11
N SER A 104 -20.38 -24.19 13.82
CA SER A 104 -20.52 -24.16 15.27
C SER A 104 -20.44 -25.59 15.82
N ASP A 105 -20.08 -25.75 17.08
CA ASP A 105 -20.13 -27.02 17.78
C ASP A 105 -21.56 -27.50 18.06
N TYR A 106 -22.56 -26.68 17.73
CA TYR A 106 -23.99 -26.95 17.89
C TYR A 106 -24.71 -26.91 16.56
N ALA A 107 -25.79 -27.70 16.44
CA ALA A 107 -26.65 -27.63 15.25
C ALA A 107 -27.55 -26.38 15.34
N GLU A 108 -27.35 -25.43 14.43
CA GLU A 108 -28.07 -24.15 14.42
C GLU A 108 -28.25 -23.58 13.00
N THR A 109 -29.08 -22.56 12.86
CA THR A 109 -29.33 -21.91 11.57
C THR A 109 -28.52 -20.62 11.48
N PHE A 110 -27.60 -20.57 10.56
CA PHE A 110 -26.85 -19.35 10.24
C PHE A 110 -27.60 -18.48 9.24
N ARG A 111 -27.38 -17.17 9.34
CA ARG A 111 -27.89 -16.15 8.41
C ARG A 111 -26.76 -15.28 7.90
N LEU A 112 -26.80 -15.05 6.60
CA LEU A 112 -25.97 -14.04 5.91
C LEU A 112 -26.94 -12.94 5.46
N SER A 113 -26.66 -11.70 5.85
CA SER A 113 -27.46 -10.54 5.46
C SER A 113 -26.57 -9.46 4.84
N LEU A 114 -27.18 -8.63 4.00
CA LEU A 114 -26.55 -7.46 3.38
C LEU A 114 -27.34 -6.21 3.79
N MET A 115 -26.66 -5.26 4.37
CA MET A 115 -27.17 -3.92 4.61
C MET A 115 -26.66 -2.98 3.51
N TYR A 116 -27.44 -2.01 3.12
CA TYR A 116 -27.07 -0.90 2.23
C TYR A 116 -27.92 0.34 2.51
N ILE A 117 -27.45 1.51 2.10
CA ILE A 117 -28.18 2.78 2.20
C ILE A 117 -28.65 3.20 0.81
N ASP A 118 -29.91 3.61 0.71
CA ASP A 118 -30.48 4.19 -0.51
C ASP A 118 -30.10 5.67 -0.61
N GLU A 119 -29.49 6.08 -1.73
CA GLU A 119 -28.94 7.44 -1.93
C GLU A 119 -30.02 8.53 -1.94
N ASP A 120 -31.23 8.21 -2.41
CA ASP A 120 -32.30 9.20 -2.56
C ASP A 120 -33.04 9.46 -1.23
N THR A 121 -33.12 8.45 -0.39
CA THR A 121 -33.93 8.50 0.85
C THR A 121 -33.11 8.46 2.13
N GLU A 122 -31.80 8.24 2.05
CA GLU A 122 -30.88 8.02 3.18
C GLU A 122 -31.34 6.87 4.09
N LYS A 123 -32.14 5.96 3.55
CA LYS A 123 -32.71 4.87 4.31
C LYS A 123 -31.83 3.64 4.29
N GLU A 124 -31.49 3.17 5.49
CA GLU A 124 -30.83 1.88 5.67
C GLU A 124 -31.82 0.73 5.40
N THR A 125 -31.39 -0.25 4.62
CA THR A 125 -32.15 -1.45 4.29
C THR A 125 -31.29 -2.67 4.51
N THR A 126 -31.78 -3.65 5.27
CA THR A 126 -31.11 -4.95 5.45
C THR A 126 -31.90 -6.05 4.76
N VAL A 127 -31.23 -6.83 3.93
CA VAL A 127 -31.79 -7.98 3.21
C VAL A 127 -31.11 -9.25 3.70
N GLN A 128 -31.89 -10.25 4.12
CA GLN A 128 -31.36 -11.59 4.38
C GLN A 128 -31.07 -12.28 3.05
N LEU A 129 -29.78 -12.50 2.76
CA LEU A 129 -29.34 -13.17 1.53
C LEU A 129 -29.52 -14.69 1.61
N ALA A 130 -29.09 -15.29 2.72
CA ALA A 130 -29.17 -16.74 2.94
C ALA A 130 -29.52 -17.05 4.40
N ALA A 131 -30.21 -18.19 4.58
CA ALA A 131 -30.34 -18.86 5.87
C ALA A 131 -30.21 -20.35 5.66
N LYS A 132 -29.37 -21.03 6.46
CA LYS A 132 -29.13 -22.46 6.31
C LYS A 132 -28.81 -23.12 7.65
N LYS A 133 -29.44 -24.28 7.89
CA LYS A 133 -29.16 -25.08 9.07
C LYS A 133 -27.85 -25.86 8.87
N ALA A 134 -26.92 -25.70 9.80
CA ALA A 134 -25.70 -26.46 9.91
C ALA A 134 -25.84 -27.60 10.91
N ALA A 135 -25.18 -28.71 10.67
CA ALA A 135 -25.02 -29.77 11.66
C ALA A 135 -23.89 -29.39 12.64
N ALA A 136 -23.97 -29.90 13.87
CA ALA A 136 -22.95 -29.68 14.90
C ALA A 136 -21.56 -30.12 14.44
N GLY A 137 -20.57 -29.24 14.52
CA GLY A 137 -19.18 -29.49 14.16
C GLY A 137 -18.87 -29.49 12.65
N GLU A 138 -19.88 -29.33 11.79
CA GLU A 138 -19.70 -29.40 10.33
C GLU A 138 -19.60 -27.99 9.70
N TRP A 139 -18.62 -27.81 8.82
CA TRP A 139 -18.56 -26.64 7.98
C TRP A 139 -19.72 -26.61 6.99
N THR A 140 -20.40 -25.48 6.92
CA THR A 140 -21.58 -25.29 6.07
C THR A 140 -21.41 -24.04 5.24
N GLU A 141 -21.57 -24.14 3.94
CA GLU A 141 -21.57 -22.99 3.05
C GLU A 141 -22.93 -22.29 3.08
N LEU A 142 -22.93 -20.99 3.40
CA LEU A 142 -24.02 -20.07 3.06
C LEU A 142 -23.70 -19.46 1.71
N SER A 143 -24.63 -19.55 0.78
CA SER A 143 -24.45 -18.89 -0.51
C SER A 143 -25.77 -18.35 -1.04
N ALA A 144 -25.70 -17.23 -1.74
CA ALA A 144 -26.86 -16.58 -2.33
C ALA A 144 -26.45 -15.80 -3.59
N LYS A 145 -27.44 -15.58 -4.46
CA LYS A 145 -27.34 -14.57 -5.51
C LYS A 145 -28.26 -13.41 -5.18
N PHE A 146 -27.75 -12.22 -5.33
CA PHE A 146 -28.51 -11.01 -5.10
C PHE A 146 -28.10 -9.93 -6.08
N LYS A 147 -29.07 -9.27 -6.68
CA LYS A 147 -28.86 -8.16 -7.59
C LYS A 147 -28.80 -6.87 -6.78
N ALA A 148 -27.65 -6.18 -6.82
CA ALA A 148 -27.48 -4.93 -6.11
C ALA A 148 -28.51 -3.90 -6.63
N PRO A 149 -29.26 -3.19 -5.74
CA PRO A 149 -30.13 -2.12 -6.17
C PRO A 149 -29.33 -0.96 -6.78
N SER A 150 -29.96 -0.20 -7.68
CA SER A 150 -29.38 1.04 -8.18
C SER A 150 -29.49 2.14 -7.12
N ASN A 151 -28.59 3.12 -7.16
CA ASN A 151 -28.55 4.25 -6.23
C ASN A 151 -28.42 3.83 -4.76
N THR A 152 -27.49 2.93 -4.48
CA THR A 152 -27.21 2.47 -3.10
C THR A 152 -25.71 2.50 -2.80
N TYR A 153 -25.35 2.72 -1.55
CA TYR A 153 -23.99 2.82 -1.06
C TYR A 153 -23.83 2.24 0.35
N GLU A 154 -22.61 2.23 0.90
CA GLU A 154 -22.29 1.72 2.24
C GLU A 154 -22.77 0.29 2.50
N TYR A 155 -22.32 -0.64 1.69
CA TYR A 155 -22.67 -2.04 1.86
C TYR A 155 -21.94 -2.68 3.03
N GLU A 156 -22.68 -3.47 3.83
CA GLU A 156 -22.14 -4.22 4.98
C GLU A 156 -22.73 -5.62 4.99
N LEU A 157 -21.87 -6.64 5.09
CA LEU A 157 -22.31 -8.02 5.34
C LEU A 157 -22.41 -8.27 6.84
N THR A 158 -23.42 -9.03 7.25
CA THR A 158 -23.54 -9.53 8.63
C THR A 158 -23.74 -11.03 8.65
N ILE A 159 -23.07 -11.72 9.60
CA ILE A 159 -23.22 -13.14 9.86
C ILE A 159 -23.74 -13.32 11.28
N THR A 160 -24.89 -13.99 11.42
CA THR A 160 -25.54 -14.29 12.70
C THR A 160 -26.03 -15.72 12.75
N ALA A 161 -26.46 -16.21 13.92
CA ALA A 161 -27.07 -17.50 14.08
C ALA A 161 -28.34 -17.43 14.95
N ASP A 162 -29.23 -18.43 14.86
CA ASP A 162 -30.49 -18.50 15.59
C ASP A 162 -30.36 -18.97 17.05
N SER A 163 -29.13 -18.95 17.56
CA SER A 163 -28.77 -19.21 18.95
C SER A 163 -27.80 -18.14 19.47
N THR A 164 -27.37 -18.27 20.70
CA THR A 164 -26.28 -17.45 21.30
C THR A 164 -24.98 -18.22 21.43
N ASN A 165 -24.87 -19.40 20.81
CA ASN A 165 -23.64 -20.17 20.82
C ASN A 165 -22.53 -19.46 20.04
N ASP A 166 -21.31 -19.76 20.41
CA ASP A 166 -20.13 -19.34 19.66
C ASP A 166 -20.07 -20.05 18.30
N PHE A 167 -19.53 -19.36 17.32
CA PHE A 167 -19.35 -19.92 15.99
C PHE A 167 -18.06 -19.41 15.31
N THR A 168 -17.65 -20.10 14.26
CA THR A 168 -16.53 -19.70 13.43
C THR A 168 -17.02 -19.48 12.00
N PHE A 169 -16.42 -18.51 11.28
CA PHE A 169 -16.64 -18.31 9.85
C PHE A 169 -15.32 -18.08 9.12
N ASP A 170 -15.33 -18.35 7.81
CA ASP A 170 -14.16 -18.26 6.96
C ASP A 170 -14.56 -18.17 5.47
N ASP A 171 -13.58 -17.93 4.58
CA ASP A 171 -13.76 -17.92 3.12
C ASP A 171 -14.96 -17.07 2.66
N VAL A 172 -15.03 -15.80 3.08
CA VAL A 172 -16.06 -14.87 2.63
C VAL A 172 -15.71 -14.35 1.25
N SER A 173 -16.65 -14.46 0.32
CA SER A 173 -16.48 -13.90 -1.02
C SER A 173 -17.74 -13.27 -1.59
N ILE A 174 -17.55 -12.19 -2.35
CA ILE A 174 -18.56 -11.59 -3.23
C ILE A 174 -17.97 -11.58 -4.62
N THR A 175 -18.63 -12.25 -5.56
CA THR A 175 -18.16 -12.36 -6.96
C THR A 175 -19.27 -11.98 -7.94
N SER A 176 -18.94 -11.39 -9.08
CA SER A 176 -19.87 -11.09 -10.16
C SER A 176 -19.66 -12.00 -11.36
N LYS A 177 -20.76 -12.53 -11.93
CA LYS A 177 -20.71 -13.30 -13.17
C LYS A 177 -20.65 -12.45 -14.46
N GLU A 178 -21.11 -11.21 -14.40
CA GLU A 178 -21.24 -10.36 -15.59
C GLU A 178 -20.01 -9.50 -15.89
N GLN A 179 -19.03 -9.48 -14.99
CA GLN A 179 -17.83 -8.64 -15.16
C GLN A 179 -16.85 -9.12 -16.24
N THR A 180 -17.04 -10.27 -16.87
CA THR A 180 -16.27 -10.61 -18.09
C THR A 180 -16.59 -9.71 -19.29
N ALA A 181 -17.80 -9.19 -19.38
CA ALA A 181 -18.15 -8.16 -20.39
C ALA A 181 -17.81 -6.74 -19.87
N GLY A 182 -17.97 -6.49 -18.57
CA GLY A 182 -17.65 -5.22 -17.93
C GLY A 182 -16.14 -5.00 -17.78
N LEU A 183 -15.35 -6.02 -17.48
CA LEU A 183 -13.88 -5.90 -17.44
C LEU A 183 -13.28 -5.63 -18.82
N SER A 184 -13.87 -6.13 -19.91
CA SER A 184 -13.43 -5.74 -21.24
C SER A 184 -13.89 -4.33 -21.61
N ALA A 185 -15.01 -3.83 -21.09
CA ALA A 185 -15.42 -2.43 -21.24
C ALA A 185 -14.63 -1.51 -20.28
N TYR A 186 -14.37 -1.94 -19.05
CA TYR A 186 -13.50 -1.23 -18.08
C TYR A 186 -12.02 -1.25 -18.51
N ALA A 187 -11.54 -2.33 -19.13
CA ALA A 187 -10.21 -2.36 -19.76
C ALA A 187 -10.10 -1.43 -20.99
N ALA A 188 -11.24 -0.98 -21.54
CA ALA A 188 -11.30 0.03 -22.58
C ALA A 188 -11.42 1.46 -22.01
N GLU A 189 -11.74 1.63 -20.73
CA GLU A 189 -11.73 2.95 -20.10
C GLU A 189 -10.30 3.33 -19.70
N SER A 190 -9.93 4.56 -20.08
CA SER A 190 -8.66 5.16 -19.68
C SER A 190 -8.56 5.21 -18.14
N GLY A 191 -7.44 4.77 -17.59
CA GLY A 191 -7.16 4.81 -16.16
C GLY A 191 -7.03 6.23 -15.62
N LEU A 192 -6.91 6.36 -14.31
CA LEU A 192 -6.70 7.68 -13.68
C LEU A 192 -5.48 8.39 -14.25
N LYS A 193 -4.37 7.67 -14.48
CA LYS A 193 -3.16 8.22 -15.10
C LYS A 193 -3.43 8.88 -16.46
N ASP A 194 -4.37 8.31 -17.24
CA ASP A 194 -4.70 8.81 -18.57
C ASP A 194 -5.63 10.02 -18.48
N LYS A 195 -6.53 10.05 -17.47
CA LYS A 195 -7.44 11.17 -17.22
C LYS A 195 -6.71 12.41 -16.72
N PHE A 196 -5.63 12.21 -15.96
CA PHE A 196 -4.82 13.30 -15.39
C PHE A 196 -3.50 13.50 -16.14
N ASP A 197 -3.34 12.88 -17.31
CA ASP A 197 -2.17 13.11 -18.16
C ASP A 197 -2.00 14.60 -18.49
N GLY A 198 -0.76 15.09 -18.33
CA GLY A 198 -0.43 16.51 -18.50
C GLY A 198 -0.74 17.42 -17.29
N TYR A 199 -1.38 16.90 -16.24
CA TYR A 199 -1.61 17.65 -15.00
C TYR A 199 -0.68 17.21 -13.88
N PHE A 200 -0.67 15.90 -13.57
CA PHE A 200 0.18 15.29 -12.54
C PHE A 200 0.28 13.78 -12.71
N ARG A 201 1.28 13.18 -12.07
CA ARG A 201 1.39 11.71 -12.01
C ARG A 201 0.43 11.16 -10.94
N VAL A 202 -0.25 10.09 -11.28
CA VAL A 202 -1.06 9.31 -10.32
C VAL A 202 -0.19 8.18 -9.80
N GLY A 203 0.01 8.13 -8.48
CA GLY A 203 0.90 7.17 -7.84
C GLY A 203 0.21 6.24 -6.85
N ASN A 204 0.87 5.13 -6.56
CA ASN A 204 0.51 4.22 -5.47
C ASN A 204 1.76 3.68 -4.81
N ILE A 205 1.59 3.08 -3.62
CA ILE A 205 2.65 2.48 -2.83
C ILE A 205 2.69 0.97 -3.10
N LEU A 206 3.90 0.42 -3.22
CA LEU A 206 4.15 -1.02 -3.25
C LEU A 206 5.12 -1.45 -2.14
N ASN A 207 4.92 -2.66 -1.64
CA ASN A 207 5.85 -3.35 -0.74
C ASN A 207 6.15 -4.77 -1.24
N GLY A 208 7.04 -5.48 -0.55
CA GLY A 208 7.46 -6.84 -0.93
C GLY A 208 6.32 -7.89 -0.91
N GLY A 209 5.19 -7.60 -0.25
CA GLY A 209 3.97 -8.41 -0.28
C GLY A 209 3.04 -8.02 -1.43
N THR A 210 2.70 -6.73 -1.52
CA THR A 210 1.73 -6.21 -2.50
C THR A 210 2.21 -6.35 -3.94
N ILE A 211 3.53 -6.28 -4.20
CA ILE A 211 4.09 -6.52 -5.54
C ILE A 211 3.79 -7.93 -6.09
N LYS A 212 3.54 -8.89 -5.22
CA LYS A 212 3.21 -10.28 -5.59
C LYS A 212 1.73 -10.48 -5.86
N ASN A 213 0.88 -9.52 -5.51
CA ASN A 213 -0.56 -9.59 -5.71
C ASN A 213 -0.92 -9.08 -7.12
N SER A 214 -1.39 -9.99 -7.97
CA SER A 214 -1.72 -9.69 -9.37
C SER A 214 -2.88 -8.70 -9.53
N ALA A 215 -3.84 -8.64 -8.60
CA ALA A 215 -4.93 -7.68 -8.65
C ALA A 215 -4.41 -6.25 -8.34
N ILE A 216 -3.53 -6.11 -7.34
CA ILE A 216 -2.91 -4.82 -7.02
C ILE A 216 -2.06 -4.32 -8.18
N THR A 217 -1.19 -5.18 -8.73
CA THR A 217 -0.33 -4.79 -9.86
C THR A 217 -1.13 -4.47 -11.12
N ALA A 218 -2.23 -5.17 -11.38
CA ALA A 218 -3.15 -4.86 -12.49
C ALA A 218 -3.80 -3.48 -12.32
N ASN A 219 -4.26 -3.13 -11.10
CA ASN A 219 -4.81 -1.81 -10.81
C ASN A 219 -3.76 -0.71 -10.98
N ILE A 220 -2.53 -0.95 -10.53
CA ILE A 220 -1.42 0.00 -10.74
C ILE A 220 -1.15 0.20 -12.23
N LEU A 221 -1.09 -0.88 -13.01
CA LEU A 221 -0.89 -0.79 -14.46
C LEU A 221 -1.99 -0.01 -15.16
N LYS A 222 -3.22 -0.12 -14.69
CA LYS A 222 -4.37 0.62 -15.22
C LYS A 222 -4.34 2.09 -14.84
N ASP A 223 -4.19 2.38 -13.55
CA ASP A 223 -4.53 3.68 -12.98
C ASP A 223 -3.32 4.55 -12.64
N CYS A 224 -2.11 3.97 -12.54
CA CYS A 224 -0.93 4.68 -12.05
C CYS A 224 0.18 4.77 -13.11
N ASN A 225 0.89 5.89 -13.10
CA ASN A 225 2.14 6.12 -13.83
C ASN A 225 3.30 6.46 -12.89
N SER A 226 3.10 6.25 -11.58
CA SER A 226 4.10 6.43 -10.54
C SER A 226 3.94 5.37 -9.45
N VAL A 227 5.07 4.94 -8.88
CA VAL A 227 5.13 4.02 -7.73
C VAL A 227 6.17 4.52 -6.73
N GLU A 228 5.88 4.32 -5.45
CA GLU A 228 6.80 4.52 -4.33
C GLU A 228 6.92 3.23 -3.53
N CYS A 229 8.11 2.92 -3.01
CA CYS A 229 8.29 1.80 -2.08
C CYS A 229 7.82 2.19 -0.69
N GLU A 230 7.03 1.31 -0.03
CA GLU A 230 6.61 1.57 1.35
C GLU A 230 7.79 1.61 2.32
N ASN A 231 8.71 0.64 2.23
CA ASN A 231 9.86 0.54 3.13
C ASN A 231 11.18 0.20 2.42
N GLU A 232 11.14 -0.36 1.24
CA GLU A 232 12.25 -1.09 0.61
C GLU A 232 13.39 -0.17 0.13
N THR A 233 13.15 1.14 0.05
CA THR A 233 14.17 2.16 -0.29
C THR A 233 14.61 3.02 0.90
N LYS A 234 14.09 2.75 2.10
CA LYS A 234 14.50 3.44 3.33
C LYS A 234 15.87 2.99 3.82
N PRO A 235 16.56 3.79 4.65
CA PRO A 235 17.94 3.49 5.06
C PRO A 235 18.16 2.14 5.72
N ASP A 236 17.21 1.66 6.54
CA ASP A 236 17.31 0.35 7.20
C ASP A 236 17.25 -0.83 6.21
N ALA A 237 16.54 -0.65 5.09
CA ALA A 237 16.46 -1.64 4.02
C ALA A 237 17.66 -1.60 3.06
N THR A 238 18.26 -0.41 2.89
CA THR A 238 19.29 -0.17 1.84
C THR A 238 20.71 -0.12 2.37
N LEU A 239 20.94 0.22 3.65
CA LEU A 239 22.28 0.21 4.24
C LEU A 239 22.80 -1.23 4.40
N ASN A 240 24.02 -1.49 3.92
CA ASN A 240 24.69 -2.78 4.02
C ASN A 240 25.82 -2.72 5.05
N GLN A 241 25.48 -2.87 6.35
CA GLN A 241 26.42 -2.75 7.46
C GLN A 241 27.70 -3.57 7.28
N ALA A 242 27.57 -4.82 6.84
CA ALA A 242 28.68 -5.75 6.73
C ALA A 242 29.77 -5.32 5.72
N GLN A 243 29.42 -4.47 4.77
CA GLN A 243 30.31 -3.98 3.73
C GLN A 243 30.72 -2.50 3.91
N CYS A 244 30.20 -1.83 4.94
CA CYS A 244 30.61 -0.46 5.28
C CYS A 244 32.03 -0.46 5.87
N ASN A 245 32.85 0.52 5.47
CA ASN A 245 34.21 0.66 5.99
C ASN A 245 34.64 2.14 6.05
N GLY A 246 35.06 2.61 7.22
CA GLY A 246 35.46 4.00 7.45
C GLY A 246 34.34 4.98 7.20
N THR A 247 34.41 5.72 6.09
CA THR A 247 33.35 6.61 5.60
C THR A 247 32.77 6.12 4.27
N ASN A 248 33.20 4.97 3.76
CA ASN A 248 32.63 4.35 2.58
C ASN A 248 31.42 3.51 2.98
N ILE A 249 30.24 3.94 2.56
CA ILE A 249 28.95 3.34 2.91
C ILE A 249 28.48 2.44 1.78
N ALA A 250 28.39 1.15 2.07
CA ALA A 250 27.84 0.19 1.13
C ALA A 250 26.31 0.18 1.19
N VAL A 251 25.68 0.04 0.02
CA VAL A 251 24.24 -0.04 -0.14
C VAL A 251 23.84 -1.33 -0.86
N LYS A 252 22.59 -1.73 -0.69
CA LYS A 252 21.95 -2.86 -1.36
C LYS A 252 20.53 -2.47 -1.79
N LEU A 253 20.04 -3.06 -2.87
CA LEU A 253 18.69 -2.83 -3.41
C LEU A 253 17.84 -4.10 -3.44
N ASP A 254 18.30 -5.18 -2.80
CA ASP A 254 17.67 -6.51 -2.87
C ASP A 254 16.19 -6.48 -2.46
N ASN A 255 15.85 -5.69 -1.42
CA ASN A 255 14.48 -5.57 -0.95
C ASN A 255 13.56 -4.85 -1.95
N ALA A 256 14.09 -3.86 -2.68
CA ALA A 256 13.36 -3.08 -3.66
C ALA A 256 13.35 -3.71 -5.08
N ALA A 257 14.15 -4.76 -5.30
CA ALA A 257 14.40 -5.32 -6.62
C ALA A 257 13.14 -5.65 -7.41
N ALA A 258 12.18 -6.36 -6.80
CA ALA A 258 10.94 -6.75 -7.47
C ALA A 258 10.09 -5.55 -7.90
N ILE A 259 10.09 -4.48 -7.09
CA ILE A 259 9.33 -3.25 -7.36
C ILE A 259 10.03 -2.44 -8.46
N MET A 260 11.35 -2.29 -8.38
CA MET A 260 12.14 -1.59 -9.41
C MET A 260 12.06 -2.30 -10.76
N ASP A 261 12.15 -3.64 -10.77
CA ASP A 261 11.94 -4.47 -11.97
C ASP A 261 10.54 -4.25 -12.58
N PHE A 262 9.50 -4.22 -11.73
CA PHE A 262 8.14 -3.98 -12.16
C PHE A 262 7.98 -2.59 -12.80
N CYS A 263 8.52 -1.55 -12.17
CA CYS A 263 8.48 -0.19 -12.69
C CYS A 263 9.22 -0.07 -14.02
N SER A 264 10.46 -0.59 -14.11
CA SER A 264 11.26 -0.56 -15.34
C SER A 264 10.59 -1.28 -16.50
N LYS A 265 10.04 -2.50 -16.26
CA LYS A 265 9.38 -3.30 -17.30
C LYS A 265 8.10 -2.68 -17.84
N ASN A 266 7.42 -1.88 -17.03
CA ASN A 266 6.11 -1.31 -17.38
C ASN A 266 6.14 0.20 -17.66
N ASN A 267 7.33 0.82 -17.74
CA ASN A 267 7.51 2.26 -17.92
C ASN A 267 6.73 3.10 -16.89
N ILE A 268 6.74 2.66 -15.63
CA ILE A 268 6.14 3.38 -14.52
C ILE A 268 7.27 4.17 -13.83
N GLY A 269 7.06 5.48 -13.65
CA GLY A 269 8.01 6.31 -12.91
C GLY A 269 8.10 5.91 -11.45
N MET A 270 9.26 6.10 -10.84
CA MET A 270 9.48 5.81 -9.43
C MET A 270 9.83 7.08 -8.68
N ARG A 271 9.19 7.29 -7.51
CA ARG A 271 9.58 8.23 -6.48
C ARG A 271 10.33 7.49 -5.40
N GLY A 272 11.57 7.88 -5.15
CA GLY A 272 12.38 7.29 -4.07
C GLY A 272 11.99 7.85 -2.72
N HIS A 273 11.81 7.00 -1.71
CA HIS A 273 11.49 7.40 -0.34
C HIS A 273 12.26 6.51 0.64
N THR A 274 13.10 7.01 1.48
CA THR A 274 13.71 8.35 1.63
C THR A 274 15.19 8.16 1.95
N LEU A 275 16.06 9.17 1.72
CA LEU A 275 17.50 9.05 2.01
C LEU A 275 17.82 9.36 3.48
N VAL A 276 17.20 10.38 4.06
CA VAL A 276 17.51 10.87 5.40
C VAL A 276 16.24 10.97 6.23
N TRP A 277 16.16 10.18 7.28
CA TRP A 277 15.02 10.16 8.20
C TRP A 277 15.47 9.82 9.63
N HIS A 278 14.81 10.38 10.64
CA HIS A 278 15.05 10.07 12.06
C HIS A 278 14.47 8.72 12.50
N SER A 279 13.56 8.15 11.70
CA SER A 279 13.05 6.79 11.84
C SER A 279 13.75 5.88 10.82
N GLN A 280 13.56 4.58 10.88
CA GLN A 280 14.08 3.56 9.95
C GLN A 280 15.49 3.84 9.38
N THR A 281 16.35 4.52 10.19
CA THR A 281 17.79 4.62 9.95
C THR A 281 18.50 3.99 11.14
N PRO A 282 19.27 2.91 10.94
CA PRO A 282 19.83 2.14 12.04
C PRO A 282 20.82 2.96 12.88
N SER A 283 20.75 2.85 14.21
CA SER A 283 21.64 3.58 15.14
C SER A 283 23.13 3.34 14.89
N TRP A 284 23.52 2.15 14.47
CA TRP A 284 24.91 1.81 14.17
C TRP A 284 25.53 2.71 13.08
N PHE A 285 24.70 3.27 12.18
CA PHE A 285 25.15 4.17 11.10
C PHE A 285 25.79 5.45 11.64
N PHE A 286 25.40 5.88 12.83
CA PHE A 286 25.87 7.09 13.51
C PHE A 286 26.99 6.83 14.51
N LYS A 287 27.39 5.58 14.67
CA LYS A 287 28.33 5.15 15.71
C LYS A 287 29.70 4.74 15.13
N GLU A 288 30.74 4.83 15.96
CA GLU A 288 32.06 4.36 15.60
C GLU A 288 32.05 2.84 15.32
N ASN A 289 32.86 2.43 14.36
CA ASN A 289 33.01 1.03 13.92
C ASN A 289 31.68 0.37 13.52
N TYR A 290 30.65 1.18 13.19
CA TYR A 290 29.31 0.68 12.84
C TYR A 290 28.69 -0.22 13.94
N SER A 291 29.06 -0.01 15.18
CA SER A 291 28.57 -0.78 16.35
C SER A 291 27.45 -0.01 17.06
N ALA A 292 26.33 -0.65 17.33
CA ALA A 292 25.23 -0.02 18.07
C ALA A 292 25.68 0.53 19.46
N ASN A 293 26.72 -0.06 20.05
CA ASN A 293 27.31 0.36 21.32
C ASN A 293 28.53 1.30 21.16
N GLY A 294 28.87 1.68 19.93
CA GLY A 294 29.98 2.60 19.64
C GLY A 294 29.68 4.02 20.11
N ALA A 295 30.72 4.83 20.27
CA ALA A 295 30.58 6.28 20.48
C ALA A 295 29.95 6.95 19.24
N TRP A 296 29.31 8.10 19.43
CA TRP A 296 28.82 8.91 18.32
C TRP A 296 29.98 9.42 17.48
N VAL A 297 29.85 9.32 16.17
CA VAL A 297 30.85 9.91 15.28
C VAL A 297 30.74 11.44 15.27
N SER A 298 31.80 12.14 14.87
CA SER A 298 31.74 13.59 14.67
C SER A 298 30.86 13.95 13.46
N SER A 299 30.34 15.18 13.43
CA SER A 299 29.59 15.70 12.26
C SER A 299 30.42 15.65 10.98
N SER A 300 31.73 15.88 11.04
CA SER A 300 32.61 15.75 9.86
C SER A 300 32.70 14.32 9.31
N VAL A 301 32.71 13.30 10.17
CA VAL A 301 32.65 11.89 9.74
C VAL A 301 31.26 11.58 9.19
N MET A 302 30.20 12.11 9.81
CA MET A 302 28.82 11.91 9.37
C MET A 302 28.55 12.58 8.01
N ASP A 303 29.13 13.75 7.75
CA ASP A 303 29.09 14.38 6.42
C ASP A 303 29.62 13.43 5.33
N GLN A 304 30.77 12.82 5.56
CA GLN A 304 31.38 11.89 4.60
C GLN A 304 30.54 10.62 4.45
N ARG A 305 29.98 10.10 5.54
CA ARG A 305 29.08 8.92 5.48
C ARG A 305 27.81 9.22 4.72
N MET A 306 27.19 10.37 4.98
CA MET A 306 25.96 10.81 4.29
C MET A 306 26.22 11.01 2.80
N GLU A 307 27.30 11.70 2.44
CA GLU A 307 27.69 11.89 1.03
C GLU A 307 27.91 10.54 0.35
N SER A 308 28.67 9.64 0.99
CA SER A 308 28.93 8.30 0.46
C SER A 308 27.65 7.49 0.28
N TYR A 309 26.74 7.52 1.26
CA TYR A 309 25.46 6.83 1.18
C TYR A 309 24.61 7.33 0.02
N ILE A 310 24.38 8.63 -0.07
CA ILE A 310 23.56 9.26 -1.11
C ILE A 310 24.14 8.99 -2.51
N LYS A 311 25.46 9.17 -2.67
CA LYS A 311 26.16 8.85 -3.90
C LYS A 311 25.96 7.40 -4.32
N ASN A 312 26.15 6.47 -3.38
CA ASN A 312 26.11 5.05 -3.67
C ASN A 312 24.67 4.56 -3.93
N MET A 313 23.64 5.17 -3.31
CA MET A 313 22.25 4.91 -3.63
C MET A 313 21.93 5.26 -5.08
N PHE A 314 22.19 6.49 -5.52
CA PHE A 314 21.94 6.88 -6.91
C PHE A 314 22.79 6.08 -7.91
N SER A 315 24.05 5.78 -7.55
CA SER A 315 24.90 4.95 -8.39
C SER A 315 24.40 3.51 -8.52
N ALA A 316 23.94 2.91 -7.43
CA ALA A 316 23.41 1.54 -7.43
C ALA A 316 22.12 1.47 -8.26
N ILE A 317 21.19 2.41 -8.08
CA ILE A 317 19.95 2.47 -8.87
C ILE A 317 20.30 2.62 -10.36
N LYS A 318 21.13 3.58 -10.72
CA LYS A 318 21.53 3.80 -12.11
C LYS A 318 22.22 2.59 -12.75
N THR A 319 23.02 1.86 -11.98
CA THR A 319 23.79 0.72 -12.49
C THR A 319 22.93 -0.53 -12.65
N GLN A 320 22.07 -0.81 -11.68
CA GLN A 320 21.25 -2.02 -11.66
C GLN A 320 19.94 -1.85 -12.46
N TYR A 321 19.42 -0.63 -12.53
CA TYR A 321 18.16 -0.29 -13.19
C TYR A 321 18.32 0.92 -14.12
N PRO A 322 19.12 0.80 -15.19
CA PRO A 322 19.46 1.93 -16.08
C PRO A 322 18.23 2.51 -16.80
N ASP A 323 17.18 1.72 -16.98
CA ASP A 323 15.94 2.10 -17.67
C ASP A 323 14.83 2.55 -16.71
N LEU A 324 15.10 2.61 -15.39
CA LEU A 324 14.13 3.07 -14.41
C LEU A 324 13.98 4.60 -14.48
N ASP A 325 12.76 5.08 -14.72
CA ASP A 325 12.41 6.49 -14.61
C ASP A 325 12.34 6.91 -13.12
N LEU A 326 13.49 7.17 -12.51
CA LEU A 326 13.56 7.75 -11.17
C LEU A 326 13.35 9.27 -11.29
N TYR A 327 12.09 9.67 -11.35
CA TYR A 327 11.71 11.05 -11.63
C TYR A 327 11.73 11.97 -10.39
N ALA A 328 11.70 11.40 -9.18
CA ALA A 328 11.67 12.14 -7.94
C ALA A 328 12.34 11.37 -6.79
N TYR A 329 12.83 12.10 -5.79
CA TYR A 329 13.32 11.50 -4.54
C TYR A 329 13.02 12.39 -3.32
N ASP A 330 12.44 11.81 -2.27
CA ASP A 330 12.33 12.42 -0.96
C ASP A 330 13.68 12.37 -0.26
N VAL A 331 14.41 13.48 -0.30
CA VAL A 331 15.77 13.53 0.24
C VAL A 331 15.76 13.45 1.76
N CYS A 332 14.88 14.22 2.37
CA CYS A 332 14.69 14.24 3.83
C CYS A 332 13.22 14.06 4.17
N ASN A 333 12.98 13.25 5.21
CA ASN A 333 11.64 12.96 5.71
C ASN A 333 11.51 13.36 7.18
N GLU A 334 10.44 14.10 7.51
CA GLU A 334 10.00 14.39 8.88
C GLU A 334 11.09 14.98 9.79
N CYS A 335 11.88 15.92 9.29
CA CYS A 335 12.98 16.50 10.07
C CYS A 335 12.50 17.54 11.08
N VAL A 336 11.30 18.11 10.87
CA VAL A 336 10.74 19.14 11.77
C VAL A 336 9.94 18.47 12.89
N SER A 337 10.20 18.88 14.13
CA SER A 337 9.54 18.38 15.34
C SER A 337 8.08 18.83 15.42
N ASP A 338 7.24 17.97 15.98
CA ASP A 338 5.84 18.28 16.32
C ASP A 338 5.73 19.17 17.58
N ASP A 339 6.80 19.29 18.37
CA ASP A 339 6.83 20.10 19.58
C ASP A 339 6.91 21.59 19.25
N SER A 340 5.88 22.35 19.64
CA SER A 340 5.79 23.80 19.41
C SER A 340 6.92 24.60 20.05
N ASN A 341 7.49 24.13 21.17
CA ASN A 341 8.65 24.76 21.77
C ASN A 341 9.93 24.56 20.92
N ARG A 342 10.06 23.39 20.30
CA ARG A 342 11.19 23.09 19.38
C ARG A 342 11.11 23.93 18.11
N THR A 343 9.93 24.07 17.53
CA THR A 343 9.73 24.92 16.34
C THR A 343 9.96 26.40 16.64
N ALA A 344 9.58 26.88 17.82
CA ALA A 344 9.78 28.26 18.22
C ALA A 344 11.24 28.63 18.55
N ASN A 345 11.99 27.71 19.17
CA ASN A 345 13.27 28.04 19.81
C ASN A 345 14.48 27.30 19.20
N ASN A 346 14.28 26.24 18.43
CA ASN A 346 15.36 25.38 17.93
C ASN A 346 15.28 25.15 16.40
N GLY A 347 14.64 26.05 15.65
CA GLY A 347 14.48 25.89 14.20
C GLY A 347 13.75 24.60 13.79
N GLY A 348 12.90 24.07 14.68
CA GLY A 348 12.17 22.84 14.47
C GLY A 348 12.99 21.55 14.63
N ALA A 349 14.26 21.61 15.02
CA ALA A 349 15.07 20.41 15.20
C ALA A 349 14.46 19.47 16.23
N ARG A 350 14.42 18.16 15.92
CA ARG A 350 13.95 17.11 16.83
C ARG A 350 14.83 17.01 18.08
N VAL A 351 14.40 16.24 19.07
CA VAL A 351 15.20 16.00 20.28
C VAL A 351 16.44 15.17 19.92
N PRO A 352 17.67 15.54 20.37
CA PRO A 352 18.86 14.73 20.19
C PRO A 352 18.73 13.37 20.87
N GLY A 353 19.20 12.31 20.23
CA GLY A 353 19.19 10.95 20.78
C GLY A 353 19.25 9.89 19.70
N ASP A 354 19.26 8.61 20.10
CA ASP A 354 19.10 7.52 19.14
C ASP A 354 17.76 7.63 18.41
N ASN A 355 17.76 7.23 17.14
CA ASN A 355 16.55 7.24 16.33
C ASN A 355 15.44 6.41 16.98
N ASN A 356 14.25 6.99 17.07
CA ASN A 356 13.09 6.34 17.67
C ASN A 356 11.85 6.61 16.83
N VAL A 357 11.26 5.55 16.30
CA VAL A 357 10.04 5.59 15.47
C VAL A 357 8.88 6.30 16.18
N ASN A 358 8.77 6.12 17.51
CA ASN A 358 7.63 6.64 18.30
C ASN A 358 8.00 7.84 19.19
N GLY A 359 9.27 8.19 19.31
CA GLY A 359 9.75 9.10 20.35
C GLY A 359 10.19 10.48 19.89
N GLY A 360 10.17 10.76 18.60
CA GLY A 360 10.56 12.07 18.08
C GLY A 360 12.04 12.44 18.26
N THR A 361 12.89 11.52 18.71
CA THR A 361 14.34 11.69 18.80
C THR A 361 15.03 11.45 17.46
N SER A 362 16.15 12.14 17.23
CA SER A 362 16.91 12.05 15.99
C SER A 362 18.40 11.91 16.23
N ALA A 363 18.98 10.84 15.72
CA ALA A 363 20.41 10.64 15.69
C ALA A 363 21.13 11.65 14.79
N TRP A 364 20.46 12.16 13.77
CA TRP A 364 20.96 13.26 12.97
C TRP A 364 21.18 14.52 13.82
N VAL A 365 20.15 14.93 14.60
CA VAL A 365 20.26 16.06 15.50
C VAL A 365 21.25 15.79 16.63
N GLN A 366 21.38 14.55 17.09
CA GLN A 366 22.40 14.16 18.08
C GLN A 366 23.82 14.42 17.57
N VAL A 367 24.08 14.18 16.30
CA VAL A 367 25.40 14.38 15.69
C VAL A 367 25.66 15.85 15.31
N TYR A 368 24.64 16.53 14.75
CA TYR A 368 24.79 17.89 14.22
C TYR A 368 24.42 19.00 15.19
N GLY A 369 23.61 18.70 16.19
CA GLY A 369 23.09 19.68 17.15
C GLY A 369 21.82 20.40 16.69
N ASP A 370 21.55 20.46 15.38
CA ASP A 370 20.45 21.16 14.72
C ASP A 370 20.05 20.47 13.42
N ASN A 371 19.22 21.15 12.59
CA ASN A 371 18.77 20.65 11.28
C ASN A 371 19.74 20.98 10.11
N SER A 372 20.99 21.40 10.38
CA SER A 372 21.98 21.71 9.31
C SER A 372 22.30 20.51 8.41
N PHE A 373 22.08 19.30 8.87
CA PHE A 373 22.21 18.07 8.06
C PHE A 373 21.23 18.03 6.87
N VAL A 374 20.09 18.74 6.94
CA VAL A 374 19.10 18.77 5.85
C VAL A 374 19.69 19.45 4.63
N GLU A 375 20.28 20.63 4.78
CA GLU A 375 20.94 21.32 3.66
C GLU A 375 22.07 20.48 3.05
N LYS A 376 22.86 19.80 3.88
CA LYS A 376 23.93 18.91 3.42
C LYS A 376 23.37 17.72 2.62
N ALA A 377 22.30 17.09 3.11
CA ALA A 377 21.66 15.99 2.40
C ALA A 377 21.18 16.42 1.01
N PHE A 378 20.48 17.58 0.93
CA PHE A 378 20.05 18.13 -0.35
C PHE A 378 21.22 18.51 -1.25
N THR A 379 22.32 19.05 -0.72
CA THR A 379 23.53 19.37 -1.47
C THR A 379 24.12 18.09 -2.10
N TYR A 380 24.20 17.00 -1.35
CA TYR A 380 24.70 15.73 -1.87
C TYR A 380 23.71 15.09 -2.85
N ALA A 381 22.40 15.15 -2.55
CA ALA A 381 21.39 14.62 -3.47
C ALA A 381 21.44 15.37 -4.81
N ARG A 382 21.50 16.70 -4.81
CA ARG A 382 21.63 17.52 -6.03
C ARG A 382 22.86 17.18 -6.84
N LYS A 383 23.97 16.85 -6.17
CA LYS A 383 25.24 16.50 -6.82
C LYS A 383 25.18 15.14 -7.53
N TYR A 384 24.41 14.19 -7.00
CA TYR A 384 24.46 12.78 -7.42
C TYR A 384 23.18 12.24 -8.04
N ALA A 385 22.05 12.92 -7.87
CA ALA A 385 20.78 12.53 -8.49
C ALA A 385 20.90 12.55 -10.03
N PRO A 386 20.22 11.64 -10.73
CA PRO A 386 20.16 11.68 -12.19
C PRO A 386 19.48 12.98 -12.67
N ALA A 387 19.86 13.42 -13.88
CA ALA A 387 19.19 14.56 -14.51
C ALA A 387 17.70 14.29 -14.67
N GLY A 388 16.87 15.26 -14.29
CA GLY A 388 15.41 15.14 -14.32
C GLY A 388 14.78 14.47 -13.09
N CYS A 389 15.57 14.10 -12.09
CA CYS A 389 15.07 13.65 -10.81
C CYS A 389 14.83 14.86 -9.89
N ASP A 390 13.57 15.15 -9.61
CA ASP A 390 13.18 16.23 -8.71
C ASP A 390 13.46 15.85 -7.25
N LEU A 391 13.91 16.80 -6.45
CA LEU A 391 14.27 16.58 -5.04
C LEU A 391 13.23 17.22 -4.12
N TYR A 392 12.66 16.43 -3.23
CA TYR A 392 11.58 16.80 -2.34
C TYR A 392 11.96 16.68 -0.86
N TYR A 393 11.34 17.51 -0.06
CA TYR A 393 11.21 17.34 1.38
C TYR A 393 9.81 16.82 1.69
N ASN A 394 9.69 15.81 2.55
CA ASN A 394 8.43 15.22 2.96
C ASN A 394 8.25 15.34 4.48
N ASP A 395 7.05 15.68 4.95
CA ASP A 395 6.70 15.75 6.37
C ASP A 395 5.21 15.50 6.57
N TYR A 396 4.73 15.53 7.80
CA TYR A 396 3.34 15.34 8.22
C TYR A 396 2.95 16.36 9.28
N ASN A 397 1.65 16.45 9.66
CA ASN A 397 1.09 17.40 10.61
C ASN A 397 1.33 18.89 10.24
N GLU A 398 1.50 19.19 8.97
CA GLU A 398 1.69 20.55 8.45
C GLU A 398 0.45 21.44 8.60
N TYR A 399 -0.70 20.89 9.02
CA TYR A 399 -1.87 21.66 9.43
C TYR A 399 -1.67 22.40 10.76
N TRP A 400 -0.64 22.08 11.55
CA TRP A 400 -0.22 22.86 12.70
C TRP A 400 0.62 24.04 12.26
N ASP A 401 0.13 25.27 12.52
CA ASP A 401 0.75 26.51 12.05
C ASP A 401 2.24 26.61 12.39
N HIS A 402 2.61 26.32 13.64
CA HIS A 402 4.00 26.37 14.09
C HIS A 402 4.93 25.41 13.33
N LYS A 403 4.45 24.23 13.00
CA LYS A 403 5.23 23.22 12.26
C LYS A 403 5.28 23.59 10.78
N ARG A 404 4.13 23.92 10.17
CA ARG A 404 4.03 24.36 8.79
C ARG A 404 4.96 25.52 8.49
N ASP A 405 4.95 26.57 9.34
CA ASP A 405 5.78 27.75 9.13
C ASP A 405 7.28 27.42 9.22
N CYS A 406 7.66 26.49 10.10
CA CYS A 406 9.03 26.00 10.20
C CYS A 406 9.45 25.21 8.96
N ILE A 407 8.60 24.28 8.48
CA ILE A 407 8.80 23.52 7.22
C ILE A 407 8.91 24.48 6.04
N TYR A 408 7.97 25.43 5.92
CA TYR A 408 7.96 26.42 4.84
C TYR A 408 9.25 27.22 4.76
N ASN A 409 9.72 27.75 5.90
CA ASN A 409 10.93 28.54 5.93
C ASN A 409 12.17 27.73 5.56
N MET A 410 12.28 26.49 6.01
CA MET A 410 13.35 25.57 5.65
C MET A 410 13.32 25.22 4.16
N CYS A 411 12.18 24.85 3.63
CA CYS A 411 12.01 24.51 2.21
C CYS A 411 12.27 25.72 1.30
N LYS A 412 11.83 26.94 1.71
CA LYS A 412 12.10 28.18 0.99
C LYS A 412 13.60 28.48 0.89
N ASP A 413 14.35 28.27 1.98
CA ASP A 413 15.80 28.46 1.99
C ASP A 413 16.50 27.47 1.06
N LEU A 414 16.12 26.20 1.12
CA LEU A 414 16.63 25.15 0.21
C LEU A 414 16.33 25.47 -1.26
N TYR A 415 15.12 25.92 -1.56
CA TYR A 415 14.71 26.32 -2.91
C TYR A 415 15.53 27.51 -3.42
N GLN A 416 15.71 28.54 -2.60
CA GLN A 416 16.53 29.71 -2.96
C GLN A 416 17.99 29.36 -3.24
N LYS A 417 18.50 28.28 -2.65
CA LYS A 417 19.83 27.72 -2.90
C LYS A 417 19.88 26.80 -4.11
N GLY A 418 18.75 26.53 -4.80
CA GLY A 418 18.66 25.61 -5.93
C GLY A 418 18.80 24.14 -5.54
N LEU A 419 18.54 23.80 -4.29
CA LEU A 419 18.69 22.46 -3.73
C LEU A 419 17.39 21.67 -3.74
N LEU A 420 16.25 22.35 -3.63
CA LEU A 420 14.89 21.77 -3.64
C LEU A 420 14.17 22.25 -4.91
N ASP A 421 13.38 21.38 -5.55
CA ASP A 421 12.74 21.72 -6.82
C ASP A 421 11.35 22.34 -6.65
N VAL A 422 10.57 21.93 -5.65
CA VAL A 422 9.21 22.45 -5.40
C VAL A 422 9.00 22.77 -3.92
N TYR A 423 8.63 24.00 -3.57
CA TYR A 423 8.30 24.41 -2.19
C TYR A 423 6.89 25.01 -2.03
N ASP A 424 6.10 25.06 -3.10
CA ASP A 424 4.86 25.85 -3.16
C ASP A 424 3.62 25.16 -2.55
N ILE A 425 3.81 24.03 -1.89
CA ILE A 425 2.71 23.16 -1.43
C ILE A 425 1.98 23.71 -0.19
N LEU A 426 2.51 24.72 0.50
CA LEU A 426 2.05 25.10 1.85
C LEU A 426 1.57 26.54 2.00
N LYS A 427 1.29 27.24 0.88
CA LYS A 427 0.59 28.54 0.96
C LYS A 427 -0.92 28.33 0.93
N ARG A 428 -1.52 28.01 2.05
CA ARG A 428 -2.94 28.26 2.29
C ARG A 428 -3.17 28.92 3.63
#